data_3ba013ee530c936bb9eb0ddc4299dc83
#
_entry.id   3ba013ee530c936bb9eb0ddc4299dc83
#
_cell.length_a   1.000
_cell.length_b   1.000
_cell.length_c   1.000
_cell.angle_alpha   90.00
_cell.angle_beta   90.00
_cell.angle_gamma   90.00
#
_symmetry.space_group_name_H-M   'P 1'
#
loop_
_entity.id
_entity.type
_entity.pdbx_description
1 polymer ?
#
loop_
_entity_poly.entity_id
_entity_poly.type
_entity_poly.pdbx_seq_one_letter_code
_entity_poly.pdbx_strand_id
1 'polypeptide(L)'
;FLEILQAQLRLPYPYWFHHPDNPGSPEEAASRTLTSIEQLFRSEGDQIAATIIEPVEGAGGICPAPRGFLKSLSELCRRYGILLIVDEVATGFGKTGTMFACEAEGMTPDLMCLGKGLTGGYLPVAATLATNRIFEQFLGERRKTLFHGHSFTGNQLGCAASLASLDLMPDVMIALPPKVERLWQRASLLEDLPLVADVRGRGVMMGIELGFGRHDPIPPEKLAGYRVTDRARELGLLVRPIGNTVIFMPPVGAPLEILDEMFDLLEQAFTEVLPVLAEELR
;
A
#
# COMPACT_ATOMS: atom_id res chain seq x y z
N PHE A 1 16.48 12.52 -12.25
CA PHE A 1 15.02 12.21 -12.28
C PHE A 1 14.17 13.43 -11.98
N LEU A 2 14.55 14.31 -11.04
CA LEU A 2 13.75 15.48 -10.67
C LEU A 2 13.48 16.44 -11.84
N GLU A 3 14.36 16.51 -12.82
CA GLU A 3 14.20 17.36 -14.01
C GLU A 3 13.13 16.85 -15.00
N ILE A 4 12.70 15.59 -14.86
CA ILE A 4 11.69 14.97 -15.71
C ILE A 4 10.32 14.92 -15.02
N LEU A 5 10.27 15.12 -13.71
CA LEU A 5 9.03 15.12 -12.94
C LEU A 5 8.40 16.50 -12.94
N GLN A 6 7.11 16.55 -13.21
CA GLN A 6 6.34 17.79 -13.01
C GLN A 6 6.40 18.20 -11.54
N ALA A 7 6.50 19.50 -11.29
CA ALA A 7 6.42 20.03 -9.92
C ALA A 7 5.06 19.66 -9.31
N GLN A 8 5.10 19.00 -8.16
CA GLN A 8 3.91 18.60 -7.43
C GLN A 8 4.04 19.03 -5.97
N LEU A 9 2.93 19.40 -5.38
CA LEU A 9 2.83 19.66 -3.96
C LEU A 9 2.83 18.32 -3.22
N ARG A 10 3.66 18.19 -2.20
CA ARG A 10 3.78 16.97 -1.40
C ARG A 10 3.54 17.29 0.05
N LEU A 11 2.80 16.42 0.71
CA LEU A 11 2.58 16.44 2.15
C LEU A 11 3.05 15.14 2.78
N PRO A 12 3.42 15.15 4.07
CA PRO A 12 3.75 13.93 4.79
C PRO A 12 2.60 12.94 4.72
N TYR A 13 2.92 11.65 4.53
CA TYR A 13 1.94 10.59 4.63
C TYR A 13 1.49 10.43 6.09
N PRO A 14 0.21 10.13 6.39
CA PRO A 14 -0.33 10.13 7.75
C PRO A 14 0.08 8.88 8.56
N TYR A 15 1.26 8.33 8.33
CA TYR A 15 1.75 7.18 9.08
C TYR A 15 2.55 7.65 10.30
N TRP A 16 1.99 7.42 11.49
CA TRP A 16 2.48 7.99 12.74
C TRP A 16 3.94 7.64 13.07
N PHE A 17 4.37 6.41 12.75
CA PHE A 17 5.71 5.91 13.08
C PHE A 17 6.83 6.70 12.37
N HIS A 18 6.59 7.12 11.12
CA HIS A 18 7.53 7.89 10.30
C HIS A 18 7.13 9.35 10.10
N HIS A 19 6.07 9.82 10.76
CA HIS A 19 5.60 11.19 10.55
C HIS A 19 6.62 12.21 11.08
N PRO A 20 7.02 13.22 10.27
CA PRO A 20 8.08 14.17 10.64
C PRO A 20 7.76 14.99 11.88
N ASP A 21 6.48 15.26 12.14
CA ASP A 21 6.04 16.05 13.31
C ASP A 21 5.94 15.22 14.60
N ASN A 22 6.36 13.96 14.56
CA ASN A 22 6.39 13.05 15.70
C ASN A 22 5.08 13.02 16.53
N PRO A 23 3.93 12.69 15.92
CA PRO A 23 2.67 12.58 16.65
C PRO A 23 2.71 11.42 17.64
N GLY A 24 1.94 11.52 18.72
CA GLY A 24 1.88 10.50 19.77
C GLY A 24 1.02 9.27 19.39
N SER A 25 0.18 9.38 18.36
CA SER A 25 -0.73 8.30 17.93
C SER A 25 -1.05 8.39 16.45
N PRO A 26 -1.60 7.29 15.86
CA PRO A 26 -2.12 7.29 14.49
C PRO A 26 -3.19 8.37 14.23
N GLU A 27 -4.08 8.60 15.20
CA GLU A 27 -5.15 9.60 15.10
C GLU A 27 -4.58 11.02 15.07
N GLU A 28 -3.56 11.28 15.87
CA GLU A 28 -2.87 12.57 15.85
C GLU A 28 -2.13 12.78 14.54
N ALA A 29 -1.48 11.76 13.98
CA ALA A 29 -0.85 11.82 12.66
C ALA A 29 -1.88 12.16 11.58
N ALA A 30 -3.02 11.46 11.57
CA ALA A 30 -4.12 11.73 10.65
C ALA A 30 -4.62 13.16 10.77
N SER A 31 -4.87 13.64 11.99
CA SER A 31 -5.36 14.99 12.26
C SER A 31 -4.39 16.07 11.79
N ARG A 32 -3.09 15.93 12.09
CA ARG A 32 -2.05 16.88 11.66
C ARG A 32 -1.92 16.93 10.15
N THR A 33 -1.91 15.76 9.48
CA THR A 33 -1.85 15.69 8.02
C THR A 33 -3.09 16.33 7.39
N LEU A 34 -4.30 16.03 7.86
CA LEU A 34 -5.53 16.66 7.35
C LEU A 34 -5.55 18.17 7.55
N THR A 35 -5.03 18.66 8.68
CA THR A 35 -4.89 20.09 8.94
C THR A 35 -3.94 20.75 7.92
N SER A 36 -2.81 20.12 7.65
CA SER A 36 -1.84 20.62 6.66
C SER A 36 -2.43 20.63 5.25
N ILE A 37 -3.19 19.56 4.89
CA ILE A 37 -3.90 19.49 3.61
C ILE A 37 -4.95 20.61 3.51
N GLU A 38 -5.75 20.83 4.56
CA GLU A 38 -6.75 21.89 4.54
C GLU A 38 -6.14 23.28 4.44
N GLN A 39 -5.02 23.54 5.12
CA GLN A 39 -4.28 24.80 5.00
C GLN A 39 -3.80 25.02 3.56
N LEU A 40 -3.23 23.97 2.92
CA LEU A 40 -2.82 24.02 1.53
C LEU A 40 -3.99 24.26 0.58
N PHE A 41 -5.12 23.59 0.78
CA PHE A 41 -6.34 23.79 -0.03
C PHE A 41 -6.93 25.20 0.11
N ARG A 42 -6.80 25.81 1.29
CA ARG A 42 -7.22 27.20 1.50
C ARG A 42 -6.31 28.22 0.78
N SER A 43 -5.01 27.98 0.77
CA SER A 43 -4.04 28.92 0.18
C SER A 43 -3.87 28.75 -1.32
N GLU A 44 -3.94 27.51 -1.83
CA GLU A 44 -3.56 27.19 -3.21
C GLU A 44 -4.61 26.35 -3.96
N GLY A 45 -5.79 26.13 -3.37
CA GLY A 45 -6.81 25.24 -3.91
C GLY A 45 -7.22 25.52 -5.35
N ASP A 46 -7.25 26.79 -5.76
CA ASP A 46 -7.54 27.20 -7.13
C ASP A 46 -6.51 26.70 -8.17
N GLN A 47 -5.31 26.28 -7.72
CA GLN A 47 -4.24 25.74 -8.55
C GLN A 47 -4.14 24.20 -8.46
N ILE A 48 -4.92 23.57 -7.57
CA ILE A 48 -4.88 22.12 -7.32
C ILE A 48 -6.04 21.45 -8.03
N ALA A 49 -5.77 20.68 -9.07
CA ALA A 49 -6.79 19.91 -9.79
C ALA A 49 -7.22 18.65 -9.03
N ALA A 50 -6.27 17.95 -8.43
CA ALA A 50 -6.51 16.66 -7.77
C ALA A 50 -5.49 16.38 -6.67
N THR A 51 -5.90 15.54 -5.74
CA THR A 51 -5.04 14.88 -4.75
C THR A 51 -4.97 13.40 -5.07
N ILE A 52 -3.77 12.79 -5.06
CA ILE A 52 -3.56 11.36 -5.23
C ILE A 52 -2.97 10.74 -3.97
N ILE A 53 -3.46 9.56 -3.60
CA ILE A 53 -2.98 8.81 -2.43
C ILE A 53 -3.05 7.30 -2.65
N GLU A 54 -2.07 6.56 -2.14
CA GLU A 54 -2.17 5.12 -1.89
C GLU A 54 -2.83 4.89 -0.51
N PRO A 55 -3.86 4.02 -0.35
CA PRO A 55 -4.46 3.69 0.95
C PRO A 55 -3.48 3.04 1.94
N VAL A 56 -2.53 2.31 1.43
CA VAL A 56 -1.35 1.79 2.11
C VAL A 56 -0.16 2.12 1.22
N GLU A 57 0.72 2.98 1.69
CA GLU A 57 1.92 3.34 0.93
C GLU A 57 2.84 2.13 0.80
N GLY A 58 2.87 1.54 -0.40
CA GLY A 58 3.59 0.29 -0.65
C GLY A 58 5.09 0.45 -0.62
N ALA A 59 5.62 1.38 -1.44
CA ALA A 59 7.05 1.62 -1.60
C ALA A 59 7.69 2.31 -0.38
N GLY A 60 6.91 2.91 0.50
CA GLY A 60 7.37 3.47 1.78
C GLY A 60 7.57 2.42 2.88
N GLY A 61 7.30 1.14 2.61
CA GLY A 61 7.46 0.05 3.58
C GLY A 61 6.15 -0.43 4.20
N ILE A 62 5.10 -0.49 3.42
CA ILE A 62 3.76 -0.92 3.82
C ILE A 62 3.20 -0.04 4.96
N CYS A 63 3.12 1.24 4.72
CA CYS A 63 2.59 2.20 5.69
C CYS A 63 1.08 2.38 5.47
N PRO A 64 0.20 1.89 6.36
CA PRO A 64 -1.24 2.10 6.22
C PRO A 64 -1.64 3.50 6.67
N ALA A 65 -2.54 4.16 5.92
CA ALA A 65 -3.22 5.34 6.42
C ALA A 65 -4.10 4.97 7.62
N PRO A 66 -4.17 5.79 8.67
CA PRO A 66 -5.06 5.53 9.80
C PRO A 66 -6.52 5.39 9.37
N ARG A 67 -7.28 4.58 10.10
CA ARG A 67 -8.70 4.37 9.80
C ARG A 67 -9.47 5.70 9.83
N GLY A 68 -10.36 5.90 8.86
CA GLY A 68 -11.14 7.12 8.70
C GLY A 68 -10.41 8.26 7.98
N PHE A 69 -9.10 8.14 7.75
CA PHE A 69 -8.32 9.18 7.08
C PHE A 69 -8.78 9.40 5.63
N LEU A 70 -8.93 8.33 4.84
CA LEU A 70 -9.34 8.44 3.43
C LEU A 70 -10.74 9.05 3.30
N LYS A 71 -11.66 8.68 4.20
CA LYS A 71 -12.99 9.27 4.25
C LYS A 71 -12.91 10.77 4.52
N SER A 72 -12.16 11.18 5.54
CA SER A 72 -11.97 12.58 5.88
C SER A 72 -11.30 13.37 4.76
N LEU A 73 -10.30 12.77 4.10
CA LEU A 73 -9.65 13.36 2.92
C LEU A 73 -10.64 13.55 1.77
N SER A 74 -11.50 12.54 1.50
CA SER A 74 -12.55 12.64 0.47
C SER A 74 -13.54 13.78 0.74
N GLU A 75 -13.96 13.94 2.00
CA GLU A 75 -14.84 15.03 2.42
C GLU A 75 -14.17 16.39 2.26
N LEU A 76 -12.87 16.46 2.58
CA LEU A 76 -12.07 17.68 2.43
C LEU A 76 -11.92 18.04 0.94
N CYS A 77 -11.52 17.10 0.09
CA CYS A 77 -11.42 17.28 -1.36
C CYS A 77 -12.74 17.81 -1.96
N ARG A 78 -13.86 17.19 -1.57
CA ARG A 78 -15.20 17.62 -2.03
C ARG A 78 -15.53 19.05 -1.60
N ARG A 79 -15.17 19.45 -0.38
CA ARG A 79 -15.41 20.80 0.16
C ARG A 79 -14.70 21.88 -0.65
N TYR A 80 -13.51 21.57 -1.13
CA TYR A 80 -12.67 22.51 -1.90
C TYR A 80 -12.78 22.33 -3.42
N GLY A 81 -13.61 21.40 -3.91
CA GLY A 81 -13.77 21.14 -5.35
C GLY A 81 -12.56 20.47 -6.00
N ILE A 82 -11.69 19.84 -5.22
CA ILE A 82 -10.49 19.11 -5.65
C ILE A 82 -10.86 17.65 -5.87
N LEU A 83 -10.39 17.04 -6.97
CA LEU A 83 -10.64 15.64 -7.25
C LEU A 83 -9.79 14.74 -6.34
N LEU A 84 -10.35 13.60 -5.91
CA LEU A 84 -9.61 12.57 -5.19
C LEU A 84 -9.31 11.39 -6.12
N ILE A 85 -8.02 11.10 -6.27
CA ILE A 85 -7.50 9.92 -6.97
C ILE A 85 -7.00 8.93 -5.91
N VAL A 86 -7.52 7.71 -5.91
CA VAL A 86 -7.01 6.64 -5.05
C VAL A 86 -6.22 5.66 -5.90
N ASP A 87 -4.96 5.47 -5.55
CA ASP A 87 -4.09 4.48 -6.19
C ASP A 87 -4.26 3.11 -5.50
N GLU A 88 -5.09 2.27 -6.10
CA GLU A 88 -5.33 0.88 -5.66
C GLU A 88 -4.51 -0.15 -6.45
N VAL A 89 -3.47 0.30 -7.16
CA VAL A 89 -2.62 -0.60 -7.95
C VAL A 89 -1.97 -1.69 -7.08
N ALA A 90 -1.59 -1.36 -5.84
CA ALA A 90 -1.02 -2.33 -4.89
C ALA A 90 -2.04 -2.84 -3.85
N THR A 91 -3.02 -2.03 -3.48
CA THR A 91 -3.96 -2.28 -2.39
C THR A 91 -5.22 -3.01 -2.82
N GLY A 92 -5.59 -2.93 -4.10
CA GLY A 92 -6.78 -3.57 -4.64
C GLY A 92 -6.72 -5.10 -4.71
N PHE A 93 -7.82 -5.67 -5.10
CA PHE A 93 -8.00 -7.12 -5.33
C PHE A 93 -7.69 -7.96 -4.08
N GLY A 94 -8.27 -7.54 -2.94
CA GLY A 94 -8.21 -8.30 -1.69
C GLY A 94 -6.97 -8.06 -0.83
N LYS A 95 -5.94 -7.35 -1.31
CA LYS A 95 -4.67 -7.18 -0.58
C LYS A 95 -4.85 -6.56 0.81
N THR A 96 -5.80 -5.66 0.98
CA THR A 96 -6.09 -5.00 2.26
C THR A 96 -7.23 -5.64 3.07
N GLY A 97 -7.75 -6.80 2.61
CA GLY A 97 -8.85 -7.51 3.26
C GLY A 97 -10.23 -7.20 2.67
N THR A 98 -10.36 -6.18 1.84
CA THR A 98 -11.55 -5.83 1.02
C THR A 98 -11.18 -5.85 -0.45
N MET A 99 -12.16 -5.91 -1.37
CA MET A 99 -11.88 -5.87 -2.81
C MET A 99 -11.03 -4.65 -3.16
N PHE A 100 -11.40 -3.48 -2.63
CA PHE A 100 -10.63 -2.24 -2.67
C PHE A 100 -10.52 -1.63 -1.28
N ALA A 101 -9.38 -1.00 -0.98
CA ALA A 101 -9.14 -0.41 0.33
C ALA A 101 -10.10 0.75 0.66
N CYS A 102 -10.54 1.51 -0.36
CA CYS A 102 -11.52 2.58 -0.19
C CYS A 102 -12.89 2.09 0.28
N GLU A 103 -13.28 0.83 0.01
CA GLU A 103 -14.52 0.22 0.49
C GLU A 103 -14.55 0.10 2.02
N ALA A 104 -13.40 -0.23 2.63
CA ALA A 104 -13.29 -0.32 4.09
C ALA A 104 -13.55 1.01 4.80
N GLU A 105 -13.39 2.13 4.09
CA GLU A 105 -13.65 3.50 4.56
C GLU A 105 -15.05 4.01 4.16
N GLY A 106 -15.81 3.21 3.40
CA GLY A 106 -17.14 3.57 2.92
C GLY A 106 -17.13 4.79 2.00
N MET A 107 -16.06 4.97 1.20
CA MET A 107 -15.90 6.11 0.30
C MET A 107 -15.70 5.67 -1.16
N THR A 108 -16.11 6.52 -2.09
CA THR A 108 -15.88 6.36 -3.52
C THR A 108 -15.01 7.52 -4.01
N PRO A 109 -13.82 7.26 -4.59
CA PRO A 109 -12.97 8.29 -5.15
C PRO A 109 -13.54 8.82 -6.48
N ASP A 110 -13.06 9.97 -6.93
CA ASP A 110 -13.37 10.49 -8.27
C ASP A 110 -12.70 9.67 -9.38
N LEU A 111 -11.44 9.27 -9.13
CA LEU A 111 -10.68 8.34 -9.99
C LEU A 111 -10.02 7.26 -9.14
N MET A 112 -9.90 6.06 -9.72
CA MET A 112 -9.22 4.92 -9.09
C MET A 112 -8.24 4.30 -10.09
N CYS A 113 -6.98 4.17 -9.67
CA CYS A 113 -5.96 3.49 -10.46
C CYS A 113 -5.90 2.00 -10.08
N LEU A 114 -5.95 1.12 -11.09
CA LEU A 114 -5.91 -0.34 -10.94
C LEU A 114 -4.77 -0.93 -11.78
N GLY A 115 -4.19 -2.02 -11.28
CA GLY A 115 -3.14 -2.76 -11.98
C GLY A 115 -2.81 -4.06 -11.25
N LYS A 116 -1.60 -4.58 -11.43
CA LYS A 116 -1.09 -5.76 -10.72
C LYS A 116 -2.11 -6.90 -10.56
N GLY A 117 -2.88 -6.91 -9.45
CA GLY A 117 -3.91 -7.90 -9.16
C GLY A 117 -5.03 -7.96 -10.19
N LEU A 118 -5.22 -6.93 -11.00
CA LEU A 118 -6.23 -6.90 -12.07
C LEU A 118 -6.13 -8.11 -13.01
N THR A 119 -4.92 -8.60 -13.29
CA THR A 119 -4.68 -9.78 -14.14
C THR A 119 -4.19 -10.99 -13.34
N GLY A 120 -4.30 -10.98 -12.01
CA GLY A 120 -3.68 -12.00 -11.16
C GLY A 120 -2.15 -12.06 -11.27
N GLY A 121 -1.51 -11.04 -11.83
CA GLY A 121 -0.06 -10.98 -12.05
C GLY A 121 0.45 -11.62 -13.33
N TYR A 122 -0.44 -12.13 -14.20
CA TYR A 122 -0.04 -12.82 -15.43
C TYR A 122 0.36 -11.88 -16.57
N LEU A 123 -0.32 -10.74 -16.72
CA LEU A 123 -0.08 -9.80 -17.82
C LEU A 123 -0.03 -8.35 -17.34
N PRO A 124 0.77 -7.49 -17.98
CA PRO A 124 0.88 -6.07 -17.62
C PRO A 124 -0.32 -5.28 -18.16
N VAL A 125 -1.37 -5.17 -17.33
CA VAL A 125 -2.55 -4.36 -17.63
C VAL A 125 -2.80 -3.41 -16.48
N ALA A 126 -3.17 -2.18 -16.81
CA ALA A 126 -3.66 -1.19 -15.87
C ALA A 126 -4.98 -0.60 -16.36
N ALA A 127 -5.79 -0.11 -15.46
CA ALA A 127 -7.01 0.60 -15.75
C ALA A 127 -7.15 1.81 -14.84
N THR A 128 -7.78 2.87 -15.35
CA THR A 128 -8.22 4.00 -14.55
C THR A 128 -9.75 4.04 -14.61
N LEU A 129 -10.39 3.84 -13.46
CA LEU A 129 -11.81 4.05 -13.31
C LEU A 129 -12.09 5.52 -13.00
N ALA A 130 -13.15 6.05 -13.55
CA ALA A 130 -13.60 7.42 -13.28
C ALA A 130 -15.10 7.44 -13.05
N THR A 131 -15.57 8.41 -12.24
CA THR A 131 -17.01 8.64 -12.11
C THR A 131 -17.60 9.13 -13.44
N ASN A 132 -18.89 8.88 -13.66
CA ASN A 132 -19.58 9.36 -14.86
C ASN A 132 -19.44 10.88 -15.04
N ARG A 133 -19.46 11.63 -13.94
CA ARG A 133 -19.26 13.09 -13.95
C ARG A 133 -17.95 13.51 -14.64
N ILE A 134 -16.88 12.75 -14.42
CA ILE A 134 -15.58 12.99 -15.07
C ILE A 134 -15.60 12.50 -16.51
N PHE A 135 -16.07 11.26 -16.74
CA PHE A 135 -16.10 10.65 -18.06
C PHE A 135 -16.88 11.51 -19.07
N GLU A 136 -18.04 12.05 -18.68
CA GLU A 136 -18.88 12.89 -19.52
C GLU A 136 -18.19 14.18 -20.00
N GLN A 137 -17.15 14.67 -19.28
CA GLN A 137 -16.40 15.85 -19.70
C GLN A 137 -15.55 15.61 -20.96
N PHE A 138 -15.25 14.35 -21.25
CA PHE A 138 -14.46 13.97 -22.43
C PHE A 138 -15.33 13.63 -23.65
N LEU A 139 -16.65 13.67 -23.53
CA LEU A 139 -17.58 13.36 -24.61
C LEU A 139 -17.99 14.59 -25.40
N GLY A 140 -18.43 14.36 -26.65
CA GLY A 140 -19.01 15.38 -27.53
C GLY A 140 -17.98 16.00 -28.47
N GLU A 141 -17.58 17.24 -28.25
CA GLU A 141 -16.70 17.97 -29.15
C GLU A 141 -15.28 17.41 -29.16
N ARG A 142 -14.62 17.40 -30.34
CA ARG A 142 -13.24 16.91 -30.53
C ARG A 142 -12.25 17.52 -29.54
N ARG A 143 -12.42 18.79 -29.16
CA ARG A 143 -11.53 19.46 -28.18
C ARG A 143 -11.59 18.86 -26.78
N LYS A 144 -12.62 18.08 -26.46
CA LYS A 144 -12.82 17.41 -25.17
C LYS A 144 -12.23 15.99 -25.16
N THR A 145 -11.76 15.51 -26.30
CA THR A 145 -11.24 14.15 -26.43
C THR A 145 -9.99 13.96 -25.59
N LEU A 146 -9.94 12.89 -24.78
CA LEU A 146 -8.74 12.44 -24.10
C LEU A 146 -7.81 11.75 -25.14
N PHE A 147 -6.82 12.50 -25.64
CA PHE A 147 -5.82 11.98 -26.57
C PHE A 147 -4.73 11.21 -25.81
N HIS A 148 -5.11 10.10 -25.22
CA HIS A 148 -4.19 9.22 -24.48
C HIS A 148 -4.41 7.78 -24.90
N GLY A 149 -3.30 7.06 -25.12
CA GLY A 149 -3.30 5.65 -25.45
C GLY A 149 -1.96 5.23 -26.04
N HIS A 150 -1.78 3.94 -26.18
CA HIS A 150 -0.64 3.31 -26.85
C HIS A 150 -1.11 2.07 -27.64
N SER A 151 -0.22 1.48 -28.44
CA SER A 151 -0.56 0.36 -29.34
C SER A 151 -1.17 -0.86 -28.64
N PHE A 152 -0.90 -1.04 -27.36
CA PHE A 152 -1.39 -2.19 -26.57
C PHE A 152 -2.59 -1.84 -25.68
N THR A 153 -3.15 -0.64 -25.80
CA THR A 153 -4.36 -0.25 -25.06
C THR A 153 -5.51 -1.19 -25.43
N GLY A 154 -6.15 -1.79 -24.41
CA GLY A 154 -7.26 -2.71 -24.60
C GLY A 154 -6.87 -4.02 -25.31
N ASN A 155 -5.61 -4.49 -25.17
CA ASN A 155 -5.19 -5.74 -25.78
C ASN A 155 -6.01 -6.93 -25.24
N GLN A 156 -6.40 -7.82 -26.16
CA GLN A 156 -7.36 -8.88 -25.89
C GLN A 156 -6.85 -9.89 -24.87
N LEU A 157 -5.57 -10.23 -24.86
CA LEU A 157 -4.97 -11.17 -23.92
C LEU A 157 -5.05 -10.62 -22.48
N GLY A 158 -4.68 -9.34 -22.32
CA GLY A 158 -4.78 -8.66 -21.03
C GLY A 158 -6.21 -8.55 -20.52
N CYS A 159 -7.16 -8.23 -21.40
CA CYS A 159 -8.58 -8.18 -21.03
C CYS A 159 -9.10 -9.55 -20.64
N ALA A 160 -8.76 -10.63 -21.37
CA ALA A 160 -9.15 -11.99 -21.03
C ALA A 160 -8.58 -12.45 -19.69
N ALA A 161 -7.29 -12.15 -19.41
CA ALA A 161 -6.65 -12.43 -18.13
C ALA A 161 -7.33 -11.66 -16.98
N SER A 162 -7.70 -10.39 -17.22
CA SER A 162 -8.40 -9.56 -16.23
C SER A 162 -9.78 -10.13 -15.92
N LEU A 163 -10.55 -10.54 -16.92
CA LEU A 163 -11.86 -11.16 -16.70
C LEU A 163 -11.73 -12.47 -15.91
N ALA A 164 -10.81 -13.35 -16.30
CA ALA A 164 -10.58 -14.61 -15.57
C ALA A 164 -10.14 -14.37 -14.12
N SER A 165 -9.30 -13.35 -13.87
CA SER A 165 -8.91 -12.96 -12.51
C SER A 165 -10.11 -12.46 -11.70
N LEU A 166 -10.95 -11.60 -12.30
CA LEU A 166 -12.15 -11.06 -11.65
C LEU A 166 -13.18 -12.14 -11.33
N ASP A 167 -13.33 -13.14 -12.20
CA ASP A 167 -14.25 -14.26 -11.98
C ASP A 167 -13.88 -15.12 -10.77
N LEU A 168 -12.59 -15.16 -10.40
CA LEU A 168 -12.10 -15.88 -9.21
C LEU A 168 -12.25 -15.06 -7.91
N MET A 169 -12.36 -13.73 -8.00
CA MET A 169 -12.33 -12.86 -6.81
C MET A 169 -13.45 -13.13 -5.80
N PRO A 170 -14.71 -13.44 -6.17
CA PRO A 170 -15.74 -13.72 -5.17
C PRO A 170 -15.35 -14.83 -4.21
N ASP A 171 -14.84 -15.95 -4.70
CA ASP A 171 -14.41 -17.09 -3.86
C ASP A 171 -13.18 -16.73 -3.02
N VAL A 172 -12.23 -16.00 -3.60
CA VAL A 172 -11.05 -15.50 -2.89
C VAL A 172 -11.46 -14.59 -1.74
N MET A 173 -12.41 -13.68 -1.96
CA MET A 173 -12.86 -12.73 -0.93
C MET A 173 -13.61 -13.43 0.21
N ILE A 174 -14.38 -14.48 -0.07
CA ILE A 174 -15.05 -15.32 0.95
C ILE A 174 -14.00 -16.03 1.83
N ALA A 175 -12.94 -16.54 1.22
CA ALA A 175 -11.89 -17.30 1.91
C ALA A 175 -10.83 -16.40 2.61
N LEU A 176 -10.82 -15.09 2.36
CA LEU A 176 -9.75 -14.19 2.80
C LEU A 176 -9.76 -13.87 4.32
N PRO A 177 -10.91 -13.59 4.98
CA PRO A 177 -10.92 -13.15 6.37
C PRO A 177 -10.18 -14.07 7.35
N PRO A 178 -10.39 -15.40 7.39
CA PRO A 178 -9.66 -16.27 8.29
C PRO A 178 -8.14 -16.31 7.99
N LYS A 179 -7.73 -16.12 6.75
CA LYS A 179 -6.32 -16.03 6.36
C LYS A 179 -5.68 -14.78 6.94
N VAL A 180 -6.36 -13.63 6.81
CA VAL A 180 -5.90 -12.36 7.38
C VAL A 180 -5.78 -12.47 8.90
N GLU A 181 -6.82 -12.98 9.57
CA GLU A 181 -6.80 -13.17 11.02
C GLU A 181 -5.61 -14.04 11.46
N ARG A 182 -5.43 -15.18 10.81
CA ARG A 182 -4.33 -16.11 11.10
C ARG A 182 -2.96 -15.45 10.94
N LEU A 183 -2.74 -14.73 9.84
CA LEU A 183 -1.48 -14.05 9.57
C LEU A 183 -1.16 -12.97 10.61
N TRP A 184 -2.17 -12.18 11.02
CA TRP A 184 -1.95 -11.14 12.04
C TRP A 184 -1.75 -11.70 13.44
N GLN A 185 -2.40 -12.82 13.81
CA GLN A 185 -2.10 -13.55 15.05
C GLN A 185 -0.64 -13.98 15.13
N ARG A 186 -0.07 -14.40 14.00
CA ARG A 186 1.35 -14.78 13.93
C ARG A 186 2.28 -13.57 13.88
N ALA A 187 1.92 -12.56 13.10
CA ALA A 187 2.73 -11.35 12.94
C ALA A 187 2.93 -10.60 14.27
N SER A 188 1.93 -10.61 15.16
CA SER A 188 2.04 -9.98 16.47
C SER A 188 3.11 -10.63 17.37
N LEU A 189 3.44 -11.92 17.15
CA LEU A 189 4.50 -12.59 17.91
C LEU A 189 5.90 -12.13 17.49
N LEU A 190 6.05 -11.56 16.28
CA LEU A 190 7.32 -11.00 15.82
C LEU A 190 7.71 -9.71 16.58
N GLU A 191 6.73 -9.00 17.17
CA GLU A 191 6.99 -7.77 17.94
C GLU A 191 7.85 -8.03 19.19
N ASP A 192 7.84 -9.26 19.70
CA ASP A 192 8.64 -9.67 20.86
C ASP A 192 10.10 -9.99 20.50
N LEU A 193 10.44 -10.07 19.21
CA LEU A 193 11.79 -10.38 18.77
C LEU A 193 12.72 -9.15 18.89
N PRO A 194 14.01 -9.37 19.22
CA PRO A 194 14.97 -8.27 19.29
C PRO A 194 15.08 -7.55 17.95
N LEU A 195 15.25 -6.24 18.00
CA LEU A 195 15.37 -5.36 16.83
C LEU A 195 14.12 -5.26 15.94
N VAL A 196 12.99 -5.84 16.29
CA VAL A 196 11.71 -5.53 15.63
C VAL A 196 11.15 -4.26 16.26
N ALA A 197 11.13 -3.18 15.49
CA ALA A 197 10.69 -1.87 15.96
C ALA A 197 9.21 -1.61 15.68
N ASP A 198 8.66 -2.23 14.62
CA ASP A 198 7.27 -2.04 14.21
C ASP A 198 6.81 -3.18 13.30
N VAL A 199 5.57 -3.65 13.52
CA VAL A 199 4.86 -4.59 12.66
C VAL A 199 3.56 -3.94 12.22
N ARG A 200 3.47 -3.64 10.94
CA ARG A 200 2.38 -2.83 10.36
C ARG A 200 1.80 -3.41 9.10
N GLY A 201 0.64 -2.91 8.72
CA GLY A 201 0.03 -3.23 7.44
C GLY A 201 -1.49 -3.29 7.49
N ARG A 202 -2.07 -3.93 6.46
CA ARG A 202 -3.52 -4.13 6.34
C ARG A 202 -3.78 -5.36 5.46
N GLY A 203 -4.71 -6.21 5.88
CA GLY A 203 -5.01 -7.44 5.15
C GLY A 203 -3.80 -8.37 5.09
N VAL A 204 -3.35 -8.74 3.89
CA VAL A 204 -2.16 -9.58 3.69
C VAL A 204 -0.91 -8.75 3.35
N MET A 205 -0.99 -7.43 3.40
CA MET A 205 0.16 -6.54 3.22
C MET A 205 0.79 -6.27 4.58
N MET A 206 2.01 -6.72 4.80
CA MET A 206 2.74 -6.56 6.05
C MET A 206 4.14 -5.99 5.82
N GLY A 207 4.54 -5.05 6.67
CA GLY A 207 5.89 -4.55 6.79
C GLY A 207 6.40 -4.80 8.21
N ILE A 208 7.50 -5.50 8.35
CA ILE A 208 8.18 -5.74 9.62
C ILE A 208 9.45 -4.89 9.62
N GLU A 209 9.48 -3.83 10.40
CA GLU A 209 10.58 -2.87 10.45
C GLU A 209 11.58 -3.23 11.53
N LEU A 210 12.85 -3.23 11.15
CA LEU A 210 13.98 -3.48 12.03
C LEU A 210 14.60 -2.18 12.51
N GLY A 211 14.77 -2.06 13.82
CA GLY A 211 15.31 -0.89 14.49
C GLY A 211 15.42 -1.12 16.00
N PHE A 212 15.98 -0.13 16.70
CA PHE A 212 15.99 -0.12 18.16
C PHE A 212 14.72 0.53 18.73
N GLY A 213 13.91 1.15 17.87
CA GLY A 213 12.68 1.83 18.20
C GLY A 213 12.27 2.83 17.11
N ARG A 214 11.20 3.56 17.36
CA ARG A 214 10.56 4.48 16.40
C ARG A 214 11.51 5.53 15.78
N HIS A 215 12.47 6.02 16.56
CA HIS A 215 13.39 7.08 16.13
C HIS A 215 14.85 6.63 16.17
N ASP A 216 15.07 5.33 16.28
CA ASP A 216 16.39 4.74 16.39
C ASP A 216 16.54 3.61 15.36
N PRO A 217 16.70 3.96 14.07
CA PRO A 217 16.83 2.98 13.00
C PRO A 217 18.21 2.31 13.06
N ILE A 218 18.27 1.05 12.64
CA ILE A 218 19.56 0.40 12.37
C ILE A 218 20.25 1.11 11.21
N PRO A 219 21.55 1.43 11.30
CA PRO A 219 22.30 2.06 10.22
C PRO A 219 22.16 1.29 8.90
N PRO A 220 21.88 1.98 7.76
CA PRO A 220 21.61 1.32 6.48
C PRO A 220 22.73 0.38 5.99
N GLU A 221 23.98 0.69 6.32
CA GLU A 221 25.16 -0.12 5.97
C GLU A 221 25.19 -1.50 6.65
N LYS A 222 24.38 -1.71 7.68
CA LYS A 222 24.22 -3.01 8.35
C LYS A 222 23.34 -3.97 7.55
N LEU A 223 22.58 -3.43 6.58
CA LEU A 223 21.74 -4.21 5.67
C LEU A 223 20.78 -5.17 6.38
N ALA A 224 20.21 -4.77 7.52
CA ALA A 224 19.45 -5.65 8.41
C ALA A 224 18.29 -6.36 7.67
N GLY A 225 17.50 -5.62 6.90
CA GLY A 225 16.42 -6.20 6.10
C GLY A 225 16.91 -7.20 5.06
N TYR A 226 18.06 -6.93 4.42
CA TYR A 226 18.66 -7.85 3.44
C TYR A 226 19.13 -9.14 4.10
N ARG A 227 19.75 -9.07 5.27
CA ARG A 227 20.23 -10.26 6.01
C ARG A 227 19.09 -11.22 6.33
N VAL A 228 17.95 -10.70 6.79
CA VAL A 228 16.75 -11.50 7.05
C VAL A 228 16.19 -12.10 5.75
N THR A 229 16.08 -11.30 4.69
CA THR A 229 15.49 -11.77 3.42
C THR A 229 16.42 -12.71 2.66
N ASP A 230 17.74 -12.59 2.80
CA ASP A 230 18.69 -13.55 2.26
C ASP A 230 18.59 -14.90 2.99
N ARG A 231 18.46 -14.86 4.33
CA ARG A 231 18.21 -16.11 5.09
C ARG A 231 16.87 -16.73 4.72
N ALA A 232 15.81 -15.95 4.59
CA ALA A 232 14.51 -16.46 4.12
C ALA A 232 14.63 -17.15 2.75
N ARG A 233 15.42 -16.59 1.83
CA ARG A 233 15.69 -17.18 0.51
C ARG A 233 16.42 -18.51 0.60
N GLU A 234 17.40 -18.64 1.48
CA GLU A 234 18.10 -19.91 1.73
C GLU A 234 17.15 -20.97 2.26
N LEU A 235 16.15 -20.59 3.05
CA LEU A 235 15.09 -21.46 3.56
C LEU A 235 14.01 -21.79 2.51
N GLY A 236 14.00 -21.09 1.35
CA GLY A 236 13.06 -21.33 0.26
C GLY A 236 11.95 -20.26 0.13
N LEU A 237 11.96 -19.21 0.94
CA LEU A 237 10.97 -18.12 0.89
C LEU A 237 11.54 -16.88 0.20
N LEU A 238 10.94 -16.47 -0.92
CA LEU A 238 11.28 -15.23 -1.62
C LEU A 238 10.47 -14.05 -1.07
N VAL A 239 11.12 -13.23 -0.27
CA VAL A 239 10.63 -11.93 0.19
C VAL A 239 11.68 -10.86 -0.09
N ARG A 240 11.30 -9.60 -0.02
CA ARG A 240 12.23 -8.50 -0.29
C ARG A 240 12.21 -7.47 0.84
N PRO A 241 13.32 -6.77 1.11
CA PRO A 241 13.33 -5.64 2.01
C PRO A 241 13.07 -4.32 1.27
N ILE A 242 12.61 -3.33 2.01
CA ILE A 242 12.70 -1.90 1.66
C ILE A 242 13.50 -1.26 2.79
N GLY A 243 14.79 -1.01 2.56
CA GLY A 243 15.70 -0.62 3.64
C GLY A 243 15.73 -1.68 4.75
N ASN A 244 15.39 -1.27 5.97
CA ASN A 244 15.30 -2.17 7.12
C ASN A 244 13.91 -2.81 7.32
N THR A 245 12.95 -2.56 6.41
CA THR A 245 11.62 -3.15 6.50
C THR A 245 11.53 -4.40 5.63
N VAL A 246 11.27 -5.54 6.22
CA VAL A 246 10.98 -6.79 5.51
C VAL A 246 9.51 -6.78 5.07
N ILE A 247 9.26 -6.99 3.77
CA ILE A 247 7.92 -6.95 3.18
C ILE A 247 7.39 -8.38 3.04
N PHE A 248 6.28 -8.67 3.72
CA PHE A 248 5.54 -9.91 3.55
C PHE A 248 4.17 -9.62 2.94
N MET A 249 3.99 -10.02 1.69
CA MET A 249 2.77 -9.75 0.93
C MET A 249 2.40 -10.96 0.04
N PRO A 250 1.91 -12.05 0.66
CA PRO A 250 1.61 -13.29 -0.05
C PRO A 250 0.44 -13.14 -1.03
N PRO A 251 0.26 -14.11 -1.96
CA PRO A 251 -0.91 -14.16 -2.82
C PRO A 251 -2.19 -14.36 -2.02
N VAL A 252 -3.23 -13.55 -2.28
CA VAL A 252 -4.55 -13.66 -1.62
C VAL A 252 -5.24 -15.00 -1.86
N GLY A 253 -4.98 -15.62 -3.02
CA GLY A 253 -5.53 -16.93 -3.41
C GLY A 253 -4.82 -18.14 -2.80
N ALA A 254 -3.65 -17.95 -2.13
CA ALA A 254 -2.91 -19.07 -1.55
C ALA A 254 -3.75 -19.80 -0.47
N PRO A 255 -3.71 -21.15 -0.42
CA PRO A 255 -4.30 -21.92 0.68
C PRO A 255 -3.71 -21.52 2.04
N LEU A 256 -4.48 -21.70 3.11
CA LEU A 256 -4.04 -21.31 4.47
C LEU A 256 -2.77 -22.07 4.90
N GLU A 257 -2.68 -23.35 4.54
CA GLU A 257 -1.53 -24.21 4.84
C GLU A 257 -0.25 -23.67 4.20
N ILE A 258 -0.34 -23.17 2.96
CA ILE A 258 0.80 -22.56 2.27
C ILE A 258 1.17 -21.21 2.91
N LEU A 259 0.18 -20.43 3.34
CA LEU A 259 0.44 -19.18 4.06
C LEU A 259 1.12 -19.43 5.41
N ASP A 260 0.71 -20.49 6.14
CA ASP A 260 1.35 -20.90 7.37
C ASP A 260 2.80 -21.35 7.12
N GLU A 261 3.05 -22.18 6.10
CA GLU A 261 4.41 -22.59 5.71
C GLU A 261 5.30 -21.39 5.35
N MET A 262 4.78 -20.46 4.54
CA MET A 262 5.51 -19.23 4.19
C MET A 262 5.87 -18.42 5.45
N PHE A 263 4.95 -18.35 6.41
CA PHE A 263 5.18 -17.60 7.64
C PHE A 263 6.15 -18.34 8.59
N ASP A 264 6.13 -19.68 8.63
CA ASP A 264 7.12 -20.50 9.38
C ASP A 264 8.54 -20.20 8.91
N LEU A 265 8.76 -20.17 7.60
CA LEU A 265 10.06 -19.84 7.01
C LEU A 265 10.48 -18.39 7.29
N LEU A 266 9.53 -17.47 7.27
CA LEU A 266 9.78 -16.07 7.62
C LEU A 266 10.21 -15.94 9.08
N GLU A 267 9.44 -16.51 10.00
CA GLU A 267 9.71 -16.51 11.45
C GLU A 267 11.06 -17.16 11.78
N GLN A 268 11.37 -18.28 11.11
CA GLN A 268 12.68 -18.94 11.24
C GLN A 268 13.81 -17.99 10.82
N ALA A 269 13.67 -17.29 9.69
CA ALA A 269 14.68 -16.34 9.23
C ALA A 269 14.93 -15.22 10.26
N PHE A 270 13.86 -14.69 10.84
CA PHE A 270 13.95 -13.65 11.88
C PHE A 270 14.64 -14.19 13.15
N THR A 271 14.23 -15.35 13.64
CA THR A 271 14.77 -15.95 14.88
C THR A 271 16.23 -16.36 14.76
N GLU A 272 16.70 -16.71 13.57
CA GLU A 272 18.11 -17.06 13.33
C GLU A 272 19.00 -15.83 13.13
N VAL A 273 18.49 -14.77 12.48
CA VAL A 273 19.31 -13.59 12.10
C VAL A 273 19.35 -12.53 13.20
N LEU A 274 18.21 -12.21 13.82
CA LEU A 274 18.12 -11.04 14.70
C LEU A 274 18.97 -11.14 15.98
N PRO A 275 19.10 -12.30 16.66
CA PRO A 275 19.99 -12.39 17.82
C PRO A 275 21.46 -12.11 17.47
N VAL A 276 21.93 -12.64 16.34
CA VAL A 276 23.31 -12.43 15.87
C VAL A 276 23.54 -10.96 15.53
N LEU A 277 22.59 -10.36 14.79
CA LEU A 277 22.64 -8.94 14.46
C LEU A 277 22.61 -8.06 15.71
N ALA A 278 21.81 -8.40 16.71
CA ALA A 278 21.73 -7.65 17.96
C ALA A 278 23.05 -7.70 18.75
N GLU A 279 23.79 -8.80 18.70
CA GLU A 279 25.13 -8.90 19.31
C GLU A 279 26.16 -8.03 18.57
N GLU A 280 26.08 -7.98 17.25
CA GLU A 280 27.00 -7.17 16.42
C GLU A 280 26.74 -5.63 16.55
N LEU A 281 25.56 -5.24 17.01
CA LEU A 281 25.14 -3.85 17.16
C LEU A 281 25.34 -3.29 18.60
N ARG A 282 25.76 -4.14 19.54
CA ARG A 282 26.14 -3.72 20.91
C ARG A 282 27.55 -3.16 20.95
#